data_add307f44ace9974dad5c1477c3accf3
#
_entry.id   add307f44ace9974dad5c1477c3accf3
#
_cell.length_a   1.000
_cell.length_b   1.000
_cell.length_c   1.000
_cell.angle_alpha   90.00
_cell.angle_beta   90.00
_cell.angle_gamma   90.00
#
_symmetry.space_group_name_H-M   'P 1'
#
loop_
_entity.id
_entity.type
_entity.pdbx_description
1 polymer ?
#
loop_
_entity_poly.entity_id
_entity_poly.type
_entity_poly.pdbx_seq_one_letter_code
_entity_poly.pdbx_strand_id
1 'polypeptide(L)'
;EKEREEIKQIISEEVKEDQTNILVGIKDSNQYVDQYVGEHYSVKTTQLFDQLDSYLLKVDNGTITVLGKDTDAAFYGLTSLYHIFKQLDGTNIRNFTMEDYANVASRGFIEGYYGNPWSTTDRMKLMEWGGYYKLNSYFYAPKDDPKHNSKWRELYTDEEIETKIKPLAEAGNKSKC
;
A
#
# COMPACT_ATOMS: atom_id res chain seq x y z
N GLU A 1 18.75 -9.31 18.73
CA GLU A 1 18.22 -9.58 17.37
C GLU A 1 17.28 -10.77 17.48
N LYS A 2 15.96 -10.54 17.60
CA LYS A 2 15.00 -11.62 17.44
C LYS A 2 14.97 -11.98 15.96
N GLU A 3 15.27 -13.23 15.65
CA GLU A 3 15.12 -13.82 14.33
C GLU A 3 13.70 -13.48 13.85
N ARG A 4 13.60 -12.81 12.71
CA ARG A 4 12.34 -12.67 12.00
C ARG A 4 12.01 -14.07 11.47
N GLU A 5 11.03 -14.72 12.06
CA GLU A 5 10.45 -15.90 11.44
C GLU A 5 9.98 -15.51 10.03
N GLU A 6 10.49 -16.24 9.05
CA GLU A 6 10.07 -16.08 7.66
C GLU A 6 8.57 -16.37 7.58
N ILE A 7 7.79 -15.36 7.28
CA ILE A 7 6.35 -15.56 6.98
C ILE A 7 6.30 -16.33 5.67
N LYS A 8 6.10 -17.65 5.77
CA LYS A 8 5.85 -18.47 4.59
C LYS A 8 4.48 -18.09 4.04
N GLN A 9 4.46 -17.51 2.86
CA GLN A 9 3.23 -17.31 2.12
C GLN A 9 2.68 -18.68 1.73
N ILE A 10 1.74 -19.18 2.51
CA ILE A 10 0.99 -20.39 2.17
C ILE A 10 -0.28 -19.92 1.48
N ILE A 11 -0.40 -20.17 0.20
CA ILE A 11 -1.67 -20.01 -0.51
C ILE A 11 -2.53 -21.19 -0.05
N SER A 12 -3.43 -20.95 0.90
CA SER A 12 -4.35 -21.94 1.45
C SER A 12 -5.77 -21.41 1.31
N GLU A 13 -6.68 -22.25 0.95
CA GLU A 13 -8.12 -21.97 0.90
C GLU A 13 -8.82 -22.41 2.21
N GLU A 14 -8.09 -22.50 3.31
CA GLU A 14 -8.62 -22.94 4.60
C GLU A 14 -8.10 -22.08 5.76
N VAL A 15 -9.02 -21.69 6.65
CA VAL A 15 -8.68 -21.12 7.96
C VAL A 15 -8.33 -22.27 8.89
N LYS A 16 -7.20 -22.19 9.57
CA LYS A 16 -6.75 -23.18 10.55
C LYS A 16 -7.15 -22.75 11.95
N GLU A 17 -7.91 -23.58 12.66
CA GLU A 17 -8.51 -23.24 13.96
C GLU A 17 -7.47 -22.94 15.06
N ASP A 18 -6.31 -23.58 15.05
CA ASP A 18 -5.30 -23.45 16.10
C ASP A 18 -4.15 -22.47 15.76
N GLN A 19 -4.33 -21.62 14.77
CA GLN A 19 -3.28 -20.69 14.30
C GLN A 19 -3.85 -19.29 14.07
N THR A 20 -2.97 -18.30 14.14
CA THR A 20 -3.31 -16.97 13.63
C THR A 20 -3.33 -17.00 12.11
N ASN A 21 -4.47 -16.68 11.54
CA ASN A 21 -4.66 -16.62 10.10
C ASN A 21 -4.62 -15.17 9.64
N ILE A 22 -3.94 -14.92 8.52
CA ILE A 22 -3.96 -13.62 7.83
C ILE A 22 -4.53 -13.84 6.44
N LEU A 23 -5.75 -13.37 6.23
CA LEU A 23 -6.48 -13.46 4.98
C LEU A 23 -6.40 -12.13 4.24
N VAL A 24 -5.95 -12.15 2.99
CA VAL A 24 -5.87 -10.94 2.16
C VAL A 24 -6.53 -11.23 0.82
N GLY A 25 -7.48 -10.39 0.43
CA GLY A 25 -8.23 -10.58 -0.80
C GLY A 25 -8.77 -9.29 -1.39
N ILE A 26 -9.42 -9.46 -2.54
CA ILE A 26 -10.04 -8.40 -3.31
C ILE A 26 -11.52 -8.70 -3.45
N LYS A 27 -12.35 -7.68 -3.28
CA LYS A 27 -13.82 -7.74 -3.41
C LYS A 27 -14.20 -8.11 -4.85
N ASP A 28 -15.26 -8.91 -4.96
CA ASP A 28 -15.81 -9.39 -6.25
C ASP A 28 -14.83 -10.21 -7.11
N SER A 29 -13.78 -10.74 -6.47
CA SER A 29 -12.81 -11.63 -7.12
C SER A 29 -13.29 -13.08 -7.23
N ASN A 30 -14.34 -13.45 -6.51
CA ASN A 30 -14.80 -14.84 -6.29
C ASN A 30 -13.73 -15.77 -5.68
N GLN A 31 -12.69 -15.19 -5.09
CA GLN A 31 -11.66 -15.93 -4.38
C GLN A 31 -12.08 -16.20 -2.94
N TYR A 32 -11.38 -17.12 -2.28
CA TYR A 32 -11.69 -17.58 -0.94
C TYR A 32 -11.97 -16.46 0.07
N VAL A 33 -11.12 -15.43 0.13
CA VAL A 33 -11.27 -14.35 1.12
C VAL A 33 -12.51 -13.50 0.87
N ASP A 34 -12.86 -13.26 -0.40
CA ASP A 34 -14.09 -12.54 -0.76
C ASP A 34 -15.34 -13.31 -0.33
N GLN A 35 -15.36 -14.60 -0.59
CA GLN A 35 -16.43 -15.50 -0.15
C GLN A 35 -16.49 -15.58 1.38
N TYR A 36 -15.35 -15.77 2.04
CA TYR A 36 -15.26 -15.83 3.50
C TYR A 36 -15.84 -14.59 4.16
N VAL A 37 -15.49 -13.39 3.67
CA VAL A 37 -16.06 -12.14 4.20
C VAL A 37 -17.58 -12.09 3.97
N GLY A 38 -18.06 -12.49 2.80
CA GLY A 38 -19.49 -12.50 2.49
C GLY A 38 -20.30 -13.42 3.41
N GLU A 39 -19.71 -14.53 3.82
CA GLU A 39 -20.38 -15.55 4.65
C GLU A 39 -20.29 -15.24 6.15
N HIS A 40 -19.19 -14.66 6.62
CA HIS A 40 -18.89 -14.55 8.05
C HIS A 40 -19.00 -13.13 8.61
N TYR A 41 -18.95 -12.07 7.77
CA TYR A 41 -18.89 -10.71 8.24
C TYR A 41 -20.04 -9.85 7.70
N SER A 42 -20.61 -9.03 8.59
CA SER A 42 -21.49 -7.95 8.20
C SER A 42 -20.68 -6.67 8.01
N VAL A 43 -20.63 -6.15 6.80
CA VAL A 43 -20.05 -4.84 6.50
C VAL A 43 -21.07 -3.77 6.88
N LYS A 44 -20.69 -2.84 7.74
CA LYS A 44 -21.61 -1.81 8.27
C LYS A 44 -21.92 -0.75 7.21
N THR A 45 -20.92 -0.38 6.44
CA THR A 45 -21.06 0.59 5.36
C THR A 45 -21.58 -0.13 4.11
N THR A 46 -22.86 -0.02 3.82
CA THR A 46 -23.53 -0.75 2.71
C THR A 46 -22.93 -0.49 1.34
N GLN A 47 -22.18 0.61 1.18
CA GLN A 47 -21.50 1.01 -0.05
C GLN A 47 -20.00 1.19 0.17
N LEU A 48 -19.40 0.46 1.11
CA LEU A 48 -17.97 0.58 1.39
C LEU A 48 -17.14 0.41 0.12
N PHE A 49 -17.38 -0.66 -0.61
CA PHE A 49 -16.58 -1.02 -1.79
C PHE A 49 -16.91 -0.19 -3.05
N ASP A 50 -17.89 0.70 -2.98
CA ASP A 50 -18.11 1.74 -4.01
C ASP A 50 -17.18 2.93 -3.80
N GLN A 51 -16.65 3.09 -2.57
CA GLN A 51 -15.76 4.18 -2.23
C GLN A 51 -14.35 3.99 -2.80
N LEU A 52 -13.63 5.10 -2.94
CA LEU A 52 -12.27 5.11 -3.45
C LEU A 52 -11.30 4.46 -2.44
N ASP A 53 -10.41 3.59 -2.93
CA ASP A 53 -9.36 2.94 -2.12
C ASP A 53 -9.90 2.26 -0.85
N SER A 54 -11.12 1.78 -0.90
CA SER A 54 -11.82 1.26 0.27
C SER A 54 -11.40 -0.16 0.64
N TYR A 55 -11.34 -0.43 1.93
CA TYR A 55 -11.04 -1.75 2.44
C TYR A 55 -11.74 -2.03 3.78
N LEU A 56 -11.91 -3.31 4.05
CA LEU A 56 -12.27 -3.87 5.35
C LEU A 56 -11.01 -4.46 5.97
N LEU A 57 -10.71 -4.10 7.22
CA LEU A 57 -9.73 -4.77 8.07
C LEU A 57 -10.43 -5.25 9.33
N LYS A 58 -10.43 -6.55 9.56
CA LYS A 58 -11.10 -7.15 10.71
C LYS A 58 -10.17 -8.12 11.43
N VAL A 59 -10.18 -8.05 12.74
CA VAL A 59 -9.57 -9.03 13.63
C VAL A 59 -10.70 -9.70 14.42
N ASP A 60 -10.80 -11.01 14.27
CA ASP A 60 -11.82 -11.80 14.92
C ASP A 60 -11.26 -13.18 15.31
N ASN A 61 -11.17 -13.44 16.62
CA ASN A 61 -10.79 -14.73 17.20
C ASN A 61 -9.58 -15.42 16.53
N GLY A 62 -8.45 -14.68 16.39
CA GLY A 62 -7.22 -15.21 15.80
C GLY A 62 -7.16 -15.11 14.27
N THR A 63 -8.21 -14.67 13.61
CA THR A 63 -8.21 -14.41 12.16
C THR A 63 -8.14 -12.92 11.89
N ILE A 64 -7.17 -12.52 11.08
CA ILE A 64 -6.98 -11.16 10.59
C ILE A 64 -7.37 -11.16 9.12
N THR A 65 -8.34 -10.34 8.75
CA THR A 65 -8.85 -10.29 7.38
C THR A 65 -8.71 -8.90 6.81
N VAL A 66 -8.10 -8.80 5.64
CA VAL A 66 -8.02 -7.60 4.81
C VAL A 66 -8.74 -7.89 3.50
N LEU A 67 -9.81 -7.17 3.22
CA LEU A 67 -10.49 -7.22 1.92
C LEU A 67 -10.49 -5.82 1.33
N GLY A 68 -9.77 -5.62 0.23
CA GLY A 68 -9.74 -4.37 -0.51
C GLY A 68 -10.74 -4.38 -1.66
N LYS A 69 -11.20 -3.21 -2.07
CA LYS A 69 -11.96 -3.03 -3.32
C LYS A 69 -11.17 -3.53 -4.52
N ASP A 70 -9.88 -3.27 -4.52
CA ASP A 70 -8.88 -3.65 -5.51
C ASP A 70 -7.53 -3.92 -4.84
N THR A 71 -6.50 -4.18 -5.64
CA THR A 71 -5.14 -4.45 -5.15
C THR A 71 -4.54 -3.30 -4.36
N ASP A 72 -4.80 -2.06 -4.75
CA ASP A 72 -4.26 -0.89 -4.08
C ASP A 72 -4.95 -0.68 -2.72
N ALA A 73 -6.25 -0.85 -2.67
CA ALA A 73 -7.02 -0.82 -1.43
C ALA A 73 -6.61 -1.95 -0.46
N ALA A 74 -6.35 -3.16 -0.96
CA ALA A 74 -5.83 -4.26 -0.15
C ALA A 74 -4.43 -3.92 0.43
N PHE A 75 -3.56 -3.30 -0.37
CA PHE A 75 -2.27 -2.80 0.11
C PHE A 75 -2.43 -1.75 1.22
N TYR A 76 -3.38 -0.81 1.09
CA TYR A 76 -3.66 0.18 2.14
C TYR A 76 -4.21 -0.46 3.42
N GLY A 77 -5.00 -1.51 3.30
CA GLY A 77 -5.44 -2.31 4.43
C GLY A 77 -4.27 -3.00 5.16
N LEU A 78 -3.34 -3.58 4.42
CA LEU A 78 -2.10 -4.16 4.97
C LEU A 78 -1.21 -3.09 5.61
N THR A 79 -1.13 -1.91 5.02
CA THR A 79 -0.41 -0.77 5.60
C THR A 79 -0.99 -0.35 6.94
N SER A 80 -2.32 -0.32 7.07
CA SER A 80 -2.97 -0.06 8.35
C SER A 80 -2.69 -1.15 9.38
N LEU A 81 -2.73 -2.41 8.99
CA LEU A 81 -2.36 -3.53 9.86
C LEU A 81 -0.89 -3.43 10.32
N TYR A 82 0.02 -3.07 9.43
CA TYR A 82 1.41 -2.83 9.78
C TYR A 82 1.57 -1.73 10.83
N HIS A 83 0.87 -0.60 10.68
CA HIS A 83 0.88 0.48 11.67
C HIS A 83 0.31 0.04 13.02
N ILE A 84 -0.73 -0.78 13.03
CA ILE A 84 -1.28 -1.37 14.26
C ILE A 84 -0.22 -2.24 14.93
N PHE A 85 0.41 -3.15 14.20
CA PHE A 85 1.46 -4.02 14.76
C PHE A 85 2.66 -3.25 15.32
N LYS A 86 3.02 -2.12 14.70
CA LYS A 86 4.11 -1.26 15.20
C LYS A 86 3.79 -0.59 16.54
N GLN A 87 2.54 -0.46 16.88
CA GLN A 87 2.06 0.19 18.10
C GLN A 87 1.62 -0.80 19.18
N LEU A 88 1.60 -2.10 18.88
CA LEU A 88 1.27 -3.11 19.87
C LEU A 88 2.38 -3.23 20.93
N ASP A 89 1.96 -3.24 22.19
CA ASP A 89 2.79 -3.64 23.31
C ASP A 89 2.55 -5.14 23.59
N GLY A 90 3.48 -5.97 23.11
CA GLY A 90 3.36 -7.43 23.16
C GLY A 90 2.75 -8.04 21.88
N THR A 91 2.17 -9.24 22.02
CA THR A 91 1.68 -10.06 20.91
C THR A 91 0.16 -10.14 20.83
N ASN A 92 -0.55 -9.50 21.74
CA ASN A 92 -2.01 -9.60 21.82
C ASN A 92 -2.68 -8.48 21.03
N ILE A 93 -3.49 -8.84 20.05
CA ILE A 93 -4.37 -7.94 19.33
C ILE A 93 -5.84 -8.22 19.74
N ARG A 94 -6.60 -7.17 20.03
CA ARG A 94 -8.02 -7.29 20.34
C ARG A 94 -8.86 -7.42 19.07
N ASN A 95 -10.03 -8.06 19.19
CA ASN A 95 -10.99 -8.07 18.10
C ASN A 95 -11.46 -6.65 17.76
N PHE A 96 -11.47 -6.29 16.50
CA PHE A 96 -12.00 -5.03 16.00
C PHE A 96 -12.42 -5.14 14.53
N THR A 97 -13.16 -4.16 14.07
CA THR A 97 -13.51 -3.96 12.66
C THR A 97 -13.18 -2.52 12.28
N MET A 98 -12.45 -2.36 11.19
CA MET A 98 -12.13 -1.08 10.57
C MET A 98 -12.64 -1.11 9.12
N GLU A 99 -13.42 -0.11 8.77
CA GLU A 99 -13.83 0.19 7.40
C GLU A 99 -13.26 1.55 7.05
N ASP A 100 -12.46 1.63 6.00
CA ASP A 100 -11.76 2.85 5.63
C ASP A 100 -11.81 3.08 4.12
N TYR A 101 -11.75 4.33 3.72
CA TYR A 101 -11.74 4.74 2.32
C TYR A 101 -11.13 6.13 2.16
N ALA A 102 -10.74 6.47 0.94
CA ALA A 102 -10.14 7.75 0.63
C ALA A 102 -11.19 8.79 0.24
N ASN A 103 -11.10 9.99 0.82
CA ASN A 103 -11.93 11.15 0.42
C ASN A 103 -11.29 11.96 -0.72
N VAL A 104 -9.98 11.75 -0.97
CA VAL A 104 -9.20 12.48 -1.98
C VAL A 104 -8.51 11.46 -2.89
N ALA A 105 -8.74 11.58 -4.19
CA ALA A 105 -8.24 10.62 -5.18
C ALA A 105 -6.71 10.68 -5.32
N SER A 106 -6.13 11.86 -5.42
CA SER A 106 -4.68 12.05 -5.56
C SER A 106 -4.10 12.59 -4.25
N ARG A 107 -3.22 11.83 -3.65
CA ARG A 107 -2.57 12.12 -2.37
C ARG A 107 -1.08 11.95 -2.53
N GLY A 108 -0.33 13.03 -2.44
CA GLY A 108 1.09 12.91 -2.70
C GLY A 108 1.82 14.24 -2.57
N PHE A 109 2.95 14.31 -3.24
CA PHE A 109 3.81 15.49 -3.20
C PHE A 109 4.38 15.80 -4.59
N ILE A 110 4.73 17.06 -4.74
CA ILE A 110 5.38 17.59 -5.94
C ILE A 110 6.79 17.98 -5.56
N GLU A 111 7.78 17.45 -6.26
CA GLU A 111 9.16 17.88 -6.11
C GLU A 111 9.40 19.18 -6.88
N GLY A 112 9.20 20.32 -6.22
CA GLY A 112 9.29 21.65 -6.84
C GLY A 112 10.29 22.58 -6.17
N TYR A 113 11.37 22.08 -5.56
CA TYR A 113 12.35 22.88 -4.83
C TYR A 113 13.43 23.48 -5.72
N TYR A 114 14.15 24.42 -5.14
CA TYR A 114 15.34 25.05 -5.70
C TYR A 114 16.57 24.64 -4.89
N GLY A 115 17.70 24.43 -5.52
CA GLY A 115 18.95 24.08 -4.89
C GLY A 115 19.45 22.69 -5.28
N ASN A 116 20.09 21.99 -4.36
CA ASN A 116 20.62 20.66 -4.63
C ASN A 116 19.51 19.63 -4.89
N PRO A 117 19.49 18.99 -6.05
CA PRO A 117 18.49 17.99 -6.36
C PRO A 117 18.64 16.78 -5.44
N TRP A 118 17.53 16.16 -5.09
CA TRP A 118 17.56 14.89 -4.37
C TRP A 118 18.14 13.79 -5.25
N SER A 119 18.82 12.85 -4.63
CA SER A 119 19.29 11.67 -5.33
C SER A 119 18.11 10.76 -5.72
N THR A 120 18.30 9.93 -6.74
CA THR A 120 17.32 8.89 -7.10
C THR A 120 17.01 8.00 -5.90
N THR A 121 18.02 7.65 -5.10
CA THR A 121 17.85 6.84 -3.88
C THR A 121 16.96 7.53 -2.85
N ASP A 122 17.10 8.84 -2.66
CA ASP A 122 16.27 9.57 -1.69
C ASP A 122 14.82 9.69 -2.16
N ARG A 123 14.61 9.89 -3.47
CA ARG A 123 13.28 9.86 -4.07
C ARG A 123 12.60 8.51 -3.91
N MET A 124 13.32 7.40 -4.14
CA MET A 124 12.79 6.05 -3.94
C MET A 124 12.38 5.82 -2.48
N LYS A 125 13.21 6.24 -1.52
CA LYS A 125 12.87 6.18 -0.08
C LYS A 125 11.65 7.02 0.27
N LEU A 126 11.51 8.19 -0.35
CA LEU A 126 10.36 9.07 -0.14
C LEU A 126 9.06 8.44 -0.65
N MET A 127 9.10 7.76 -1.80
CA MET A 127 7.95 7.01 -2.32
C MET A 127 7.60 5.83 -1.41
N GLU A 128 8.60 5.06 -0.97
CA GLU A 128 8.41 3.95 -0.03
C GLU A 128 7.78 4.45 1.28
N TRP A 129 8.30 5.54 1.83
CA TRP A 129 7.73 6.18 3.01
C TRP A 129 6.31 6.70 2.74
N GLY A 130 6.06 7.32 1.58
CA GLY A 130 4.74 7.78 1.16
C GLY A 130 3.71 6.66 1.13
N GLY A 131 4.08 5.48 0.61
CA GLY A 131 3.23 4.29 0.59
C GLY A 131 2.77 3.86 1.98
N TYR A 132 3.61 3.95 3.00
CA TYR A 132 3.22 3.68 4.39
C TYR A 132 2.16 4.64 4.95
N TYR A 133 1.98 5.80 4.34
CA TYR A 133 0.97 6.80 4.70
C TYR A 133 -0.14 6.91 3.66
N LYS A 134 -0.26 5.90 2.78
CA LYS A 134 -1.30 5.81 1.74
C LYS A 134 -1.25 6.98 0.74
N LEU A 135 -0.08 7.56 0.53
CA LEU A 135 0.16 8.47 -0.59
C LEU A 135 0.25 7.64 -1.87
N ASN A 136 -0.32 8.15 -2.95
CA ASN A 136 -0.46 7.44 -4.22
C ASN A 136 0.02 8.24 -5.43
N SER A 137 0.69 9.36 -5.21
CA SER A 137 1.18 10.18 -6.31
C SER A 137 2.45 10.93 -5.95
N TYR A 138 3.38 10.94 -6.91
CA TYR A 138 4.59 11.72 -6.86
C TYR A 138 4.76 12.44 -8.20
N PHE A 139 4.91 13.74 -8.16
CA PHE A 139 5.15 14.57 -9.32
C PHE A 139 6.60 14.98 -9.39
N TYR A 140 7.33 14.42 -10.33
CA TYR A 140 8.71 14.78 -10.62
C TYR A 140 8.76 16.13 -11.33
N ALA A 141 9.11 17.18 -10.60
CA ALA A 141 9.19 18.54 -11.12
C ALA A 141 10.36 19.35 -10.55
N PRO A 142 11.59 18.78 -10.46
CA PRO A 142 12.73 19.52 -9.90
C PRO A 142 13.14 20.64 -10.84
N LYS A 143 13.29 21.84 -10.27
CA LYS A 143 13.69 23.05 -11.02
C LYS A 143 15.09 22.93 -11.62
N ASP A 144 15.94 22.11 -11.02
CA ASP A 144 17.33 21.92 -11.45
C ASP A 144 17.51 20.83 -12.53
N ASP A 145 16.43 20.18 -12.96
CA ASP A 145 16.46 19.30 -14.13
C ASP A 145 16.28 20.17 -15.40
N PRO A 146 17.34 20.29 -16.24
CA PRO A 146 17.24 21.08 -17.47
C PRO A 146 16.16 20.55 -18.42
N LYS A 147 15.92 19.25 -18.45
CA LYS A 147 14.92 18.61 -19.33
C LYS A 147 13.49 18.83 -18.88
N HIS A 148 13.31 19.16 -17.60
CA HIS A 148 12.03 19.63 -17.09
C HIS A 148 11.80 21.13 -17.30
N ASN A 149 12.84 21.90 -17.66
CA ASN A 149 12.82 23.35 -17.76
C ASN A 149 13.33 23.85 -19.14
N SER A 150 14.59 24.29 -19.20
CA SER A 150 15.14 24.97 -20.40
C SER A 150 15.32 24.08 -21.61
N LYS A 151 15.51 22.79 -21.39
CA LYS A 151 15.75 21.75 -22.40
C LYS A 151 14.59 20.76 -22.55
N TRP A 152 13.39 21.20 -22.34
CA TRP A 152 12.19 20.33 -22.29
C TRP A 152 11.90 19.57 -23.62
N ARG A 153 12.52 19.97 -24.74
CA ARG A 153 12.45 19.25 -26.02
C ARG A 153 13.50 18.15 -26.17
N GLU A 154 14.52 18.14 -25.31
CA GLU A 154 15.54 17.10 -25.34
C GLU A 154 15.04 15.86 -24.58
N LEU A 155 15.02 14.71 -25.26
CA LEU A 155 14.65 13.45 -24.63
C LEU A 155 15.74 13.01 -23.66
N TYR A 156 15.34 12.25 -22.63
CA TYR A 156 16.30 11.53 -21.80
C TYR A 156 17.01 10.47 -22.62
N THR A 157 18.29 10.26 -22.35
CA THR A 157 19.05 9.16 -22.94
C THR A 157 18.61 7.83 -22.35
N ASP A 158 18.90 6.71 -23.02
CA ASP A 158 18.61 5.38 -22.50
C ASP A 158 19.27 5.15 -21.13
N GLU A 159 20.51 5.63 -20.94
CA GLU A 159 21.22 5.58 -19.68
C GLU A 159 20.51 6.37 -18.58
N GLU A 160 20.03 7.58 -18.86
CA GLU A 160 19.26 8.39 -17.90
C GLU A 160 17.92 7.75 -17.55
N ILE A 161 17.27 7.12 -18.54
CA ILE A 161 16.03 6.37 -18.28
C ILE A 161 16.31 5.20 -17.35
N GLU A 162 17.29 4.36 -17.66
CA GLU A 162 17.61 3.17 -16.87
C GLU A 162 18.13 3.51 -15.46
N THR A 163 18.90 4.59 -15.31
CA THR A 163 19.54 4.92 -14.01
C THR A 163 18.77 5.89 -13.13
N LYS A 164 17.87 6.71 -13.72
CA LYS A 164 17.16 7.76 -12.98
C LYS A 164 15.64 7.57 -12.98
N ILE A 165 15.04 7.32 -14.15
CA ILE A 165 13.56 7.35 -14.27
C ILE A 165 12.95 6.00 -13.94
N LYS A 166 13.46 4.93 -14.52
CA LYS A 166 12.95 3.57 -14.30
C LYS A 166 12.99 3.13 -12.83
N PRO A 167 14.07 3.36 -12.07
CA PRO A 167 14.06 3.04 -10.63
C PRO A 167 12.98 3.77 -9.84
N LEU A 168 12.66 5.02 -10.22
CA LEU A 168 11.57 5.78 -9.58
C LEU A 168 10.21 5.16 -9.90
N ALA A 169 9.96 4.82 -11.17
CA ALA A 169 8.71 4.20 -11.56
C ALA A 169 8.51 2.84 -10.88
N GLU A 170 9.57 2.04 -10.77
CA GLU A 170 9.56 0.75 -10.07
C GLU A 170 9.30 0.93 -8.56
N ALA A 171 9.94 1.90 -7.92
CA ALA A 171 9.73 2.21 -6.50
C ALA A 171 8.28 2.69 -6.25
N GLY A 172 7.77 3.57 -7.09
CA GLY A 172 6.39 4.04 -7.03
C GLY A 172 5.38 2.90 -7.18
N ASN A 173 5.55 2.06 -8.18
CA ASN A 173 4.69 0.88 -8.37
C ASN A 173 4.71 -0.08 -7.18
N LYS A 174 5.88 -0.33 -6.60
CA LYS A 174 6.05 -1.23 -5.45
C LYS A 174 5.39 -0.67 -4.19
N SER A 175 5.49 0.63 -3.96
CA SER A 175 4.95 1.32 -2.78
C SER A 175 3.55 1.89 -2.98
N LYS A 176 2.98 1.78 -4.19
CA LYS A 176 1.68 2.36 -4.57
C LYS A 176 1.64 3.90 -4.46
N CYS A 177 2.81 4.52 -4.59
CA CYS A 177 2.98 5.97 -4.50
C CYS A 177 3.34 6.59 -5.86
#